data_6cd0b1af7e72baa3f2c4bd5695cd0d3d
#
_entry.id   6cd0b1af7e72baa3f2c4bd5695cd0d3d
#
_cell.length_a   1.000
_cell.length_b   1.000
_cell.length_c   1.000
_cell.angle_alpha   90.00
_cell.angle_beta   90.00
_cell.angle_gamma   90.00
#
_symmetry.space_group_name_H-M   'P 1'
#
loop_
_entity.id
_entity.type
_entity.pdbx_description
1 polymer ?
#
loop_
_entity_poly.entity_id
_entity_poly.type
_entity_poly.pdbx_seq_one_letter_code
_entity_poly.pdbx_strand_id
1 'polypeptide(L)'
;MQKRFVPLIAALLLCGCAGTSLSQRTIVRAVFWQKQGSGYTATLLAADPKSDTAEACTVTTAAAATPAQALSAAEEALPGEVFYGQLELAAFPDSSTWQQARQLGELLYERAAPAPEISLFLVQTLGSDPAALLPAMQQTLRQNRLHFGLQQLFSSDAGFVIPVFRPEGYAMRLLTPDTSVLYEQPLQAQLAAVLAGHAGALRCRFGTYSVNAKTNLVCDGETLYLYLRDMQLQEPSDTPVRQDVSATLETALCAAYGALCSDAAAAGADLYHFAFWRQCANKTRAADKPQPPRLIIVS
;
A
#
# COMPACT_ATOMS: atom_id res chain seq x y z
N MET A 1 -24.14 57.81 4.68
CA MET A 1 -24.23 56.92 3.49
C MET A 1 -23.47 55.55 3.64
N GLN A 2 -22.78 55.28 4.72
CA GLN A 2 -21.96 54.04 4.89
C GLN A 2 -22.72 52.79 5.34
N LYS A 3 -23.92 52.86 5.88
CA LYS A 3 -24.63 51.70 6.44
C LYS A 3 -25.38 50.81 5.43
N ARG A 4 -25.44 51.15 4.15
CA ARG A 4 -26.15 50.38 3.12
C ARG A 4 -25.26 49.42 2.31
N PHE A 5 -23.95 49.50 2.46
CA PHE A 5 -23.01 48.61 1.73
C PHE A 5 -22.72 47.27 2.44
N VAL A 6 -22.92 47.21 3.75
CA VAL A 6 -22.64 45.98 4.54
C VAL A 6 -23.51 44.79 4.11
N PRO A 7 -24.85 44.94 3.88
CA PRO A 7 -25.65 43.79 3.43
C PRO A 7 -25.34 43.35 2.00
N LEU A 8 -24.83 44.22 1.14
CA LEU A 8 -24.44 43.88 -0.23
C LEU A 8 -23.15 43.06 -0.24
N ILE A 9 -22.18 43.39 0.60
CA ILE A 9 -20.91 42.64 0.76
C ILE A 9 -21.20 41.29 1.42
N ALA A 10 -22.08 41.23 2.42
CA ALA A 10 -22.49 39.97 3.03
C ALA A 10 -23.24 39.07 2.05
N ALA A 11 -24.09 39.61 1.18
CA ALA A 11 -24.77 38.85 0.13
C ALA A 11 -23.81 38.33 -0.92
N LEU A 12 -22.77 39.11 -1.31
CA LEU A 12 -21.72 38.68 -2.23
C LEU A 12 -20.83 37.56 -1.63
N LEU A 13 -20.56 37.60 -0.32
CA LEU A 13 -19.80 36.55 0.38
C LEU A 13 -20.61 35.25 0.55
N LEU A 14 -21.95 35.34 0.63
CA LEU A 14 -22.83 34.17 0.71
C LEU A 14 -23.12 33.54 -0.65
N CYS A 15 -22.99 34.26 -1.76
CA CYS A 15 -23.13 33.72 -3.11
C CYS A 15 -21.88 32.96 -3.61
N GLY A 16 -20.75 32.99 -2.88
CA GLY A 16 -19.48 32.42 -3.29
C GLY A 16 -19.34 30.89 -3.13
N CYS A 17 -20.33 30.19 -2.57
CA CYS A 17 -20.29 28.74 -2.37
C CYS A 17 -21.29 27.98 -3.25
N ALA A 18 -21.34 28.30 -4.55
CA ALA A 18 -22.05 27.47 -5.52
C ALA A 18 -21.21 26.25 -5.97
N GLY A 19 -20.63 25.54 -5.02
CA GLY A 19 -20.08 24.21 -5.28
C GLY A 19 -21.22 23.22 -5.47
N THR A 20 -21.10 22.31 -6.43
CA THR A 20 -22.00 21.15 -6.60
C THR A 20 -22.19 20.47 -5.25
N SER A 21 -23.46 20.28 -4.84
CA SER A 21 -23.73 19.60 -3.56
C SER A 21 -23.16 18.19 -3.59
N LEU A 22 -22.73 17.67 -2.44
CA LEU A 22 -22.20 16.30 -2.34
C LEU A 22 -23.20 15.25 -2.88
N SER A 23 -24.50 15.53 -2.79
CA SER A 23 -25.57 14.69 -3.32
C SER A 23 -25.60 14.60 -4.86
N GLN A 24 -24.91 15.48 -5.57
CA GLN A 24 -24.80 15.48 -7.03
C GLN A 24 -23.49 14.86 -7.52
N ARG A 25 -22.62 14.41 -6.60
CA ARG A 25 -21.33 13.83 -6.91
C ARG A 25 -21.36 12.34 -6.81
N THR A 26 -20.71 11.68 -7.75
CA THR A 26 -20.41 10.26 -7.67
C THR A 26 -19.10 10.06 -6.92
N ILE A 27 -19.17 9.50 -5.71
CA ILE A 27 -18.03 9.33 -4.81
C ILE A 27 -17.33 8.03 -5.18
N VAL A 28 -16.10 8.11 -5.73
CA VAL A 28 -15.27 6.96 -6.02
C VAL A 28 -14.52 6.54 -4.77
N ARG A 29 -14.63 5.24 -4.41
CA ARG A 29 -13.99 4.62 -3.26
C ARG A 29 -12.78 3.79 -3.63
N ALA A 30 -12.79 3.16 -4.83
CA ALA A 30 -11.65 2.40 -5.31
C ALA A 30 -11.48 2.55 -6.83
N VAL A 31 -10.22 2.45 -7.27
CA VAL A 31 -9.81 2.44 -8.67
C VAL A 31 -8.92 1.23 -8.92
N PHE A 32 -9.29 0.40 -9.87
CA PHE A 32 -8.51 -0.77 -10.25
C PHE A 32 -8.12 -0.70 -11.71
N TRP A 33 -6.84 -0.94 -12.01
CA TRP A 33 -6.38 -1.13 -13.39
C TRP A 33 -5.97 -2.57 -13.64
N GLN A 34 -6.31 -3.06 -14.81
CA GLN A 34 -5.84 -4.33 -15.35
C GLN A 34 -5.22 -4.12 -16.71
N LYS A 35 -4.21 -4.90 -17.03
CA LYS A 35 -3.64 -4.96 -18.37
C LYS A 35 -4.35 -6.06 -19.16
N GLN A 36 -4.89 -5.71 -20.32
CA GLN A 36 -5.53 -6.64 -21.26
C GLN A 36 -4.87 -6.54 -22.63
N GLY A 37 -4.06 -7.54 -22.98
CA GLY A 37 -3.28 -7.51 -24.22
C GLY A 37 -2.38 -6.27 -24.28
N SER A 38 -2.58 -5.41 -25.29
CA SER A 38 -1.86 -4.14 -25.44
C SER A 38 -2.54 -2.96 -24.76
N GLY A 39 -3.76 -3.11 -24.23
CA GLY A 39 -4.54 -2.04 -23.61
C GLY A 39 -4.69 -2.20 -22.09
N TYR A 40 -5.50 -1.32 -21.55
CA TYR A 40 -5.83 -1.27 -20.12
C TYR A 40 -7.33 -1.24 -19.92
N THR A 41 -7.77 -1.84 -18.82
CA THR A 41 -9.13 -1.71 -18.31
C THR A 41 -9.05 -0.97 -16.96
N ALA A 42 -9.87 0.07 -16.81
CA ALA A 42 -10.08 0.74 -15.52
C ALA A 42 -11.45 0.36 -14.97
N THR A 43 -11.49 -0.02 -13.70
CA THR A 43 -12.71 -0.32 -12.96
C THR A 43 -12.83 0.64 -11.80
N LEU A 44 -13.93 1.39 -11.75
CA LEU A 44 -14.27 2.32 -10.67
C LEU A 44 -15.33 1.69 -9.78
N LEU A 45 -15.11 1.74 -8.48
CA LEU A 45 -16.10 1.41 -7.47
C LEU A 45 -16.58 2.71 -6.84
N ALA A 46 -17.80 3.09 -7.15
CA ALA A 46 -18.43 4.28 -6.59
C ALA A 46 -19.44 3.90 -5.51
N ALA A 47 -19.58 4.72 -4.47
CA ALA A 47 -20.58 4.53 -3.45
C ALA A 47 -21.98 4.53 -4.09
N ASP A 48 -22.83 3.58 -3.72
CA ASP A 48 -24.20 3.53 -4.20
C ASP A 48 -25.07 4.45 -3.33
N PRO A 49 -25.54 5.60 -3.86
CA PRO A 49 -26.35 6.55 -3.09
C PRO A 49 -27.74 6.03 -2.74
N LYS A 50 -28.17 4.92 -3.34
CA LYS A 50 -29.49 4.31 -3.10
C LYS A 50 -29.44 3.17 -2.08
N SER A 51 -28.26 2.78 -1.64
CA SER A 51 -28.11 1.69 -0.70
C SER A 51 -28.00 2.22 0.73
N ASP A 52 -28.71 1.57 1.65
CA ASP A 52 -28.62 1.85 3.09
C ASP A 52 -27.33 1.26 3.70
N THR A 53 -26.56 0.47 2.94
CA THR A 53 -25.29 -0.11 3.40
C THR A 53 -24.13 0.72 2.90
N ALA A 54 -23.27 1.17 3.81
CA ALA A 54 -22.07 1.93 3.48
C ALA A 54 -21.06 1.16 2.59
N GLU A 55 -21.24 -0.14 2.45
CA GLU A 55 -20.36 -1.03 1.67
C GLU A 55 -20.82 -1.22 0.22
N ALA A 56 -22.08 -0.86 -0.10
CA ALA A 56 -22.60 -1.03 -1.46
C ALA A 56 -21.88 -0.10 -2.44
N CYS A 57 -21.44 -0.68 -3.54
CA CYS A 57 -20.75 0.05 -4.60
C CYS A 57 -21.38 -0.25 -5.96
N THR A 58 -21.52 0.79 -6.77
CA THR A 58 -21.74 0.67 -8.20
C THR A 58 -20.40 0.43 -8.88
N VAL A 59 -20.34 -0.56 -9.75
CA VAL A 59 -19.12 -0.91 -10.49
C VAL A 59 -19.24 -0.41 -11.93
N THR A 60 -18.27 0.35 -12.37
CA THR A 60 -18.16 0.82 -13.76
C THR A 60 -16.80 0.43 -14.31
N THR A 61 -16.80 -0.15 -15.49
CA THR A 61 -15.57 -0.65 -16.13
C THR A 61 -15.49 -0.17 -17.58
N ALA A 62 -14.32 0.34 -17.96
CA ALA A 62 -14.05 0.71 -19.34
C ALA A 62 -12.65 0.29 -19.76
N ALA A 63 -12.50 -0.03 -21.06
CA ALA A 63 -11.23 -0.43 -21.66
C ALA A 63 -10.76 0.59 -22.69
N ALA A 64 -9.44 0.84 -22.73
CA ALA A 64 -8.82 1.72 -23.72
C ALA A 64 -7.34 1.36 -23.95
N ALA A 65 -6.70 2.05 -24.89
CA ALA A 65 -5.29 1.81 -25.22
C ALA A 65 -4.34 2.23 -24.10
N THR A 66 -4.69 3.27 -23.33
CA THR A 66 -3.87 3.79 -22.23
C THR A 66 -4.64 3.80 -20.90
N PRO A 67 -3.94 3.76 -19.74
CA PRO A 67 -4.58 3.84 -18.43
C PRO A 67 -5.43 5.10 -18.25
N ALA A 68 -4.95 6.25 -18.74
CA ALA A 68 -5.65 7.53 -18.64
C ALA A 68 -6.96 7.52 -19.45
N GLN A 69 -6.92 7.00 -20.68
CA GLN A 69 -8.12 6.88 -21.52
C GLN A 69 -9.13 5.89 -20.92
N ALA A 70 -8.65 4.76 -20.36
CA ALA A 70 -9.53 3.79 -19.70
C ALA A 70 -10.21 4.40 -18.48
N LEU A 71 -9.47 5.17 -17.68
CA LEU A 71 -10.01 5.89 -16.53
C LEU A 71 -11.05 6.92 -16.94
N SER A 72 -10.74 7.79 -17.92
CA SER A 72 -11.68 8.79 -18.43
C SER A 72 -12.96 8.16 -19.01
N ALA A 73 -12.86 7.06 -19.76
CA ALA A 73 -14.03 6.37 -20.28
C ALA A 73 -14.88 5.73 -19.16
N ALA A 74 -14.25 5.26 -18.08
CA ALA A 74 -14.99 4.77 -16.91
C ALA A 74 -15.65 5.91 -16.12
N GLU A 75 -15.01 7.07 -16.01
CA GLU A 75 -15.57 8.29 -15.41
C GLU A 75 -16.80 8.79 -16.19
N GLU A 76 -16.71 8.83 -17.52
CA GLU A 76 -17.83 9.26 -18.40
C GLU A 76 -19.08 8.37 -18.30
N ALA A 77 -18.90 7.11 -17.92
CA ALA A 77 -20.01 6.19 -17.72
C ALA A 77 -20.69 6.30 -16.33
N LEU A 78 -20.10 7.08 -15.40
CA LEU A 78 -20.68 7.36 -14.10
C LEU A 78 -21.66 8.54 -14.16
N PRO A 79 -22.74 8.52 -13.36
CA PRO A 79 -23.67 9.65 -13.28
C PRO A 79 -23.06 10.81 -12.48
N GLY A 80 -23.24 12.05 -12.96
CA GLY A 80 -22.87 13.26 -12.25
C GLY A 80 -21.37 13.56 -12.26
N GLU A 81 -20.94 14.44 -11.37
CA GLU A 81 -19.54 14.84 -11.21
C GLU A 81 -18.78 13.80 -10.40
N VAL A 82 -17.68 13.27 -10.95
CA VAL A 82 -16.85 12.27 -10.25
C VAL A 82 -16.01 12.95 -9.18
N PHE A 83 -16.03 12.39 -7.97
CA PHE A 83 -15.33 12.90 -6.81
C PHE A 83 -14.46 11.83 -6.15
N TYR A 84 -13.15 12.10 -6.10
CA TYR A 84 -12.14 11.20 -5.55
C TYR A 84 -11.70 11.51 -4.11
N GLY A 85 -12.29 12.53 -3.47
CA GLY A 85 -11.88 12.95 -2.13
C GLY A 85 -12.10 11.90 -1.01
N GLN A 86 -12.79 10.79 -1.34
CA GLN A 86 -12.96 9.64 -0.44
C GLN A 86 -12.38 8.36 -1.04
N LEU A 87 -11.42 8.49 -1.95
CA LEU A 87 -10.72 7.34 -2.51
C LEU A 87 -9.90 6.63 -1.42
N GLU A 88 -10.24 5.38 -1.16
CA GLU A 88 -9.66 4.57 -0.09
C GLU A 88 -8.55 3.67 -0.60
N LEU A 89 -8.70 3.19 -1.85
CA LEU A 89 -7.85 2.15 -2.39
C LEU A 89 -7.65 2.30 -3.90
N ALA A 90 -6.44 2.02 -4.34
CA ALA A 90 -6.17 1.78 -5.75
C ALA A 90 -5.35 0.51 -5.95
N ALA A 91 -5.62 -0.21 -7.04
CA ALA A 91 -4.87 -1.40 -7.40
C ALA A 91 -4.34 -1.31 -8.83
N PHE A 92 -3.07 -1.65 -8.98
CA PHE A 92 -2.35 -1.67 -10.25
C PHE A 92 -2.17 -3.12 -10.72
N PRO A 93 -1.99 -3.36 -12.02
CA PRO A 93 -1.70 -4.70 -12.52
C PRO A 93 -0.45 -5.30 -11.84
N ASP A 94 -0.51 -6.57 -11.44
CA ASP A 94 0.63 -7.29 -10.85
C ASP A 94 1.84 -7.35 -11.81
N SER A 95 1.59 -7.32 -13.11
CA SER A 95 2.63 -7.25 -14.15
C SER A 95 3.25 -5.86 -14.33
N SER A 96 2.87 -4.86 -13.54
CA SER A 96 3.43 -3.50 -13.65
C SER A 96 4.91 -3.49 -13.33
N THR A 97 5.68 -2.83 -14.19
CA THR A 97 7.06 -2.45 -13.90
C THR A 97 7.09 -1.28 -12.91
N TRP A 98 8.26 -0.98 -12.36
CA TRP A 98 8.48 0.19 -11.51
C TRP A 98 7.99 1.49 -12.18
N GLN A 99 8.36 1.70 -13.45
CA GLN A 99 7.95 2.89 -14.20
C GLN A 99 6.42 2.95 -14.41
N GLN A 100 5.80 1.80 -14.75
CA GLN A 100 4.35 1.74 -14.94
C GLN A 100 3.59 2.00 -13.65
N ALA A 101 4.05 1.46 -12.53
CA ALA A 101 3.43 1.72 -11.22
C ALA A 101 3.51 3.22 -10.85
N ARG A 102 4.64 3.87 -11.10
CA ARG A 102 4.78 5.33 -10.89
C ARG A 102 3.87 6.14 -11.81
N GLN A 103 3.80 5.81 -13.10
CA GLN A 103 2.89 6.49 -14.03
C GLN A 103 1.41 6.36 -13.63
N LEU A 104 1.00 5.18 -13.15
CA LEU A 104 -0.36 4.98 -12.60
C LEU A 104 -0.58 5.79 -11.32
N GLY A 105 0.43 5.87 -10.46
CA GLY A 105 0.41 6.71 -9.26
C GLY A 105 0.32 8.20 -9.58
N GLU A 106 1.07 8.68 -10.58
CA GLU A 106 1.02 10.06 -11.07
C GLU A 106 -0.37 10.39 -11.62
N LEU A 107 -0.92 9.52 -12.47
CA LEU A 107 -2.28 9.67 -12.98
C LEU A 107 -3.32 9.76 -11.86
N LEU A 108 -3.18 8.90 -10.85
CA LEU A 108 -4.05 8.90 -9.68
C LEU A 108 -3.90 10.19 -8.87
N TYR A 109 -2.66 10.66 -8.68
CA TYR A 109 -2.36 11.91 -7.98
C TYR A 109 -2.99 13.12 -8.68
N GLU A 110 -2.89 13.21 -10.00
CA GLU A 110 -3.47 14.28 -10.80
C GLU A 110 -5.00 14.31 -10.72
N ARG A 111 -5.65 13.14 -10.66
CA ARG A 111 -7.10 13.02 -10.66
C ARG A 111 -7.73 13.12 -9.27
N ALA A 112 -7.10 12.52 -8.28
CA ALA A 112 -7.73 12.33 -6.97
C ALA A 112 -7.58 13.54 -6.04
N ALA A 113 -6.74 14.55 -6.35
CA ALA A 113 -6.34 15.63 -5.43
C ALA A 113 -6.16 15.04 -4.02
N PRO A 114 -5.05 14.40 -3.74
CA PRO A 114 -4.91 13.13 -3.02
C PRO A 114 -5.54 13.16 -1.64
N ALA A 115 -6.40 12.16 -1.39
CA ALA A 115 -6.58 11.70 -0.02
C ALA A 115 -5.23 11.14 0.43
N PRO A 116 -4.57 11.69 1.46
CA PRO A 116 -3.23 11.28 1.87
C PRO A 116 -3.14 9.80 2.31
N GLU A 117 -4.27 9.15 2.52
CA GLU A 117 -4.39 7.81 3.08
C GLU A 117 -4.81 6.74 2.05
N ILE A 118 -4.73 7.04 0.75
CA ILE A 118 -4.97 6.02 -0.28
C ILE A 118 -4.02 4.85 -0.08
N SER A 119 -4.58 3.65 -0.01
CA SER A 119 -3.80 2.41 -0.01
C SER A 119 -3.60 1.87 -1.40
N LEU A 120 -2.38 1.42 -1.72
CA LEU A 120 -2.02 0.88 -3.02
C LEU A 120 -1.70 -0.61 -2.93
N PHE A 121 -2.17 -1.36 -3.93
CA PHE A 121 -1.85 -2.77 -4.13
C PHE A 121 -1.46 -3.04 -5.58
N LEU A 122 -0.69 -4.10 -5.79
CA LEU A 122 -0.69 -4.82 -7.05
C LEU A 122 -1.75 -5.92 -7.00
N VAL A 123 -2.41 -6.19 -8.13
CA VAL A 123 -3.43 -7.23 -8.24
C VAL A 123 -3.24 -8.04 -9.52
N GLN A 124 -3.33 -9.36 -9.43
CA GLN A 124 -3.16 -10.24 -10.57
C GLN A 124 -4.41 -10.23 -11.46
N THR A 125 -5.56 -10.42 -10.85
CA THR A 125 -6.86 -10.39 -11.52
C THR A 125 -7.92 -9.82 -10.59
N LEU A 126 -8.90 -9.10 -11.13
CA LEU A 126 -10.02 -8.57 -10.35
C LEU A 126 -11.11 -9.61 -10.05
N GLY A 127 -11.00 -10.81 -10.66
CA GLY A 127 -12.07 -11.80 -10.56
C GLY A 127 -13.36 -11.36 -11.26
N SER A 128 -14.44 -12.08 -11.02
CA SER A 128 -15.76 -11.79 -11.59
C SER A 128 -16.57 -10.75 -10.80
N ASP A 129 -16.17 -10.47 -9.57
CA ASP A 129 -16.83 -9.49 -8.68
C ASP A 129 -15.83 -8.49 -8.10
N PRO A 130 -15.55 -7.38 -8.81
CA PRO A 130 -14.67 -6.33 -8.31
C PRO A 130 -15.19 -5.66 -7.03
N ALA A 131 -16.50 -5.64 -6.78
CA ALA A 131 -17.05 -5.03 -5.57
C ALA A 131 -16.64 -5.80 -4.30
N ALA A 132 -16.51 -7.11 -4.37
CA ALA A 132 -16.04 -7.94 -3.25
C ALA A 132 -14.55 -7.73 -2.93
N LEU A 133 -13.76 -7.22 -3.87
CA LEU A 133 -12.32 -6.98 -3.65
C LEU A 133 -12.05 -5.85 -2.67
N LEU A 134 -12.83 -4.78 -2.71
CA LEU A 134 -12.61 -3.62 -1.84
C LEU A 134 -12.64 -4.01 -0.34
N PRO A 135 -13.69 -4.67 0.18
CA PRO A 135 -13.70 -5.10 1.57
C PRO A 135 -12.61 -6.14 1.87
N ALA A 136 -12.28 -7.05 0.94
CA ALA A 136 -11.23 -8.04 1.12
C ALA A 136 -9.84 -7.39 1.24
N MET A 137 -9.52 -6.43 0.38
CA MET A 137 -8.27 -5.67 0.44
C MET A 137 -8.20 -4.81 1.72
N GLN A 138 -9.28 -4.13 2.10
CA GLN A 138 -9.36 -3.38 3.35
C GLN A 138 -9.18 -4.28 4.58
N GLN A 139 -9.74 -5.49 4.55
CA GLN A 139 -9.54 -6.48 5.60
C GLN A 139 -8.08 -6.91 5.69
N THR A 140 -7.41 -7.15 4.54
CA THR A 140 -5.98 -7.48 4.48
C THR A 140 -5.13 -6.36 5.08
N LEU A 141 -5.40 -5.10 4.74
CA LEU A 141 -4.71 -3.94 5.32
C LEU A 141 -4.87 -3.89 6.85
N ARG A 142 -6.11 -4.01 7.34
CA ARG A 142 -6.41 -3.96 8.78
C ARG A 142 -5.80 -5.13 9.55
N GLN A 143 -5.96 -6.35 9.05
CA GLN A 143 -5.46 -7.55 9.71
C GLN A 143 -3.93 -7.56 9.82
N ASN A 144 -3.24 -7.11 8.79
CA ASN A 144 -1.78 -7.11 8.74
C ASN A 144 -1.16 -5.75 9.11
N ARG A 145 -1.99 -4.74 9.41
CA ARG A 145 -1.55 -3.36 9.67
C ARG A 145 -0.64 -2.84 8.57
N LEU A 146 -0.99 -3.17 7.34
CA LEU A 146 -0.25 -2.70 6.16
C LEU A 146 -0.59 -1.24 5.87
N HIS A 147 0.43 -0.50 5.47
CA HIS A 147 0.30 0.88 5.04
C HIS A 147 1.26 1.14 3.89
N PHE A 148 0.74 1.22 2.67
CA PHE A 148 1.49 1.60 1.48
C PHE A 148 0.62 2.50 0.62
N GLY A 149 1.05 3.71 0.37
CA GLY A 149 0.30 4.72 -0.38
C GLY A 149 1.15 5.47 -1.40
N LEU A 150 0.59 6.54 -1.95
CA LEU A 150 1.28 7.37 -2.94
C LEU A 150 2.59 7.97 -2.40
N GLN A 151 2.63 8.33 -1.13
CA GLN A 151 3.85 8.86 -0.52
C GLN A 151 5.00 7.86 -0.61
N GLN A 152 4.75 6.58 -0.28
CA GLN A 152 5.75 5.53 -0.35
C GLN A 152 6.17 5.24 -1.80
N LEU A 153 5.21 5.27 -2.72
CA LEU A 153 5.47 5.09 -4.15
C LEU A 153 6.44 6.14 -4.71
N PHE A 154 6.36 7.38 -4.23
CA PHE A 154 7.19 8.49 -4.71
C PHE A 154 8.40 8.81 -3.83
N SER A 155 8.55 8.13 -2.69
CA SER A 155 9.62 8.42 -1.71
C SER A 155 11.02 8.06 -2.19
N SER A 156 11.15 7.16 -3.18
CA SER A 156 12.44 6.68 -3.68
C SER A 156 12.45 6.51 -5.20
N ASP A 157 13.47 7.06 -5.84
CA ASP A 157 13.72 6.85 -7.26
C ASP A 157 14.47 5.53 -7.52
N ALA A 158 15.04 4.93 -6.48
CA ALA A 158 15.78 3.67 -6.59
C ALA A 158 14.87 2.43 -6.58
N GLY A 159 13.65 2.54 -6.05
CA GLY A 159 12.70 1.44 -5.97
C GLY A 159 11.87 1.48 -4.70
N PHE A 160 10.92 0.57 -4.61
CA PHE A 160 10.02 0.41 -3.46
C PHE A 160 9.54 -1.04 -3.34
N VAL A 161 9.04 -1.38 -2.15
CA VAL A 161 8.41 -2.68 -1.87
C VAL A 161 6.91 -2.43 -1.74
N ILE A 162 6.10 -3.05 -2.61
CA ILE A 162 4.65 -2.82 -2.71
C ILE A 162 3.89 -4.11 -2.39
N PRO A 163 2.75 -4.06 -1.65
CA PRO A 163 1.94 -5.23 -1.40
C PRO A 163 1.23 -5.71 -2.67
N VAL A 164 1.20 -7.04 -2.84
CA VAL A 164 0.47 -7.76 -3.88
C VAL A 164 -0.70 -8.47 -3.22
N PHE A 165 -1.92 -8.11 -3.60
CA PHE A 165 -3.11 -8.77 -3.05
C PHE A 165 -3.22 -10.21 -3.56
N ARG A 166 -3.55 -11.12 -2.64
CA ARG A 166 -3.84 -12.54 -2.88
C ARG A 166 -5.14 -12.90 -2.15
N PRO A 167 -5.94 -13.83 -2.69
CA PRO A 167 -7.18 -14.27 -2.02
C PRO A 167 -6.93 -14.82 -0.60
N GLU A 168 -5.78 -15.47 -0.40
CA GLU A 168 -5.35 -16.07 0.87
C GLU A 168 -4.57 -15.12 1.78
N GLY A 169 -4.39 -13.85 1.37
CA GLY A 169 -3.63 -12.87 2.14
C GLY A 169 -2.92 -11.85 1.27
N TYR A 170 -1.59 -11.76 1.35
CA TYR A 170 -0.79 -10.89 0.51
C TYR A 170 0.64 -11.40 0.35
N ALA A 171 1.28 -10.98 -0.71
CA ALA A 171 2.72 -11.06 -0.95
C ALA A 171 3.32 -9.65 -0.97
N MET A 172 4.63 -9.53 -1.01
CA MET A 172 5.30 -8.25 -1.26
C MET A 172 6.11 -8.36 -2.54
N ARG A 173 6.13 -7.28 -3.32
CA ARG A 173 6.96 -7.19 -4.52
C ARG A 173 7.93 -6.04 -4.40
N LEU A 174 9.21 -6.35 -4.58
CA LEU A 174 10.23 -5.36 -4.84
C LEU A 174 10.13 -4.93 -6.31
N LEU A 175 9.99 -3.63 -6.54
CA LEU A 175 10.08 -3.01 -7.85
C LEU A 175 11.19 -1.97 -7.87
N THR A 176 12.11 -2.11 -8.81
CA THR A 176 13.15 -1.12 -9.12
C THR A 176 13.16 -0.86 -10.62
N PRO A 177 13.87 0.16 -11.13
CA PRO A 177 14.00 0.39 -12.56
C PRO A 177 14.45 -0.86 -13.35
N ASP A 178 15.32 -1.67 -12.75
CA ASP A 178 16.01 -2.77 -13.44
C ASP A 178 15.52 -4.17 -13.05
N THR A 179 14.80 -4.30 -11.93
CA THR A 179 14.41 -5.61 -11.42
C THR A 179 13.06 -5.64 -10.71
N SER A 180 12.49 -6.84 -10.65
CA SER A 180 11.26 -7.13 -9.92
C SER A 180 11.41 -8.48 -9.22
N VAL A 181 11.27 -8.50 -7.87
CA VAL A 181 11.34 -9.71 -7.05
C VAL A 181 10.04 -9.86 -6.27
N LEU A 182 9.43 -11.04 -6.34
CA LEU A 182 8.21 -11.36 -5.61
C LEU A 182 8.53 -12.19 -4.37
N TYR A 183 8.13 -11.71 -3.20
CA TYR A 183 8.24 -12.38 -1.91
C TYR A 183 6.92 -13.05 -1.58
N GLU A 184 6.76 -14.32 -1.96
CA GLU A 184 5.53 -15.10 -1.76
C GLU A 184 5.46 -15.77 -0.39
N GLN A 185 6.63 -16.09 0.20
CA GLN A 185 6.68 -16.72 1.50
C GLN A 185 6.14 -15.78 2.59
N PRO A 186 5.11 -16.18 3.38
CA PRO A 186 4.46 -15.26 4.31
C PRO A 186 5.41 -14.58 5.28
N LEU A 187 6.40 -15.29 5.82
CA LEU A 187 7.38 -14.72 6.75
C LEU A 187 8.27 -13.67 6.06
N GLN A 188 8.74 -13.97 4.84
CA GLN A 188 9.58 -13.06 4.07
C GLN A 188 8.80 -11.82 3.62
N ALA A 189 7.57 -12.00 3.13
CA ALA A 189 6.70 -10.90 2.74
C ALA A 189 6.40 -9.96 3.92
N GLN A 190 6.08 -10.55 5.08
CA GLN A 190 5.81 -9.79 6.28
C GLN A 190 7.05 -9.03 6.77
N LEU A 191 8.22 -9.69 6.77
CA LEU A 191 9.48 -9.04 7.15
C LEU A 191 9.83 -7.91 6.18
N ALA A 192 9.65 -8.09 4.88
CA ALA A 192 9.84 -7.04 3.88
C ALA A 192 8.95 -5.82 4.15
N ALA A 193 7.67 -6.06 4.47
CA ALA A 193 6.75 -4.98 4.84
C ALA A 193 7.16 -4.25 6.13
N VAL A 194 7.65 -4.97 7.14
CA VAL A 194 8.14 -4.39 8.40
C VAL A 194 9.40 -3.54 8.15
N LEU A 195 10.37 -4.07 7.41
CA LEU A 195 11.63 -3.38 7.11
C LEU A 195 11.41 -2.11 6.27
N ALA A 196 10.47 -2.16 5.32
CA ALA A 196 10.09 -1.01 4.51
C ALA A 196 9.21 0.02 5.26
N GLY A 197 8.88 -0.24 6.52
CA GLY A 197 8.01 0.65 7.31
C GLY A 197 6.53 0.58 6.93
N HIS A 198 6.11 -0.45 6.19
CA HIS A 198 4.73 -0.63 5.73
C HIS A 198 3.86 -1.43 6.69
N ALA A 199 4.48 -2.12 7.66
CA ALA A 199 3.77 -2.90 8.68
C ALA A 199 4.32 -2.64 10.09
N GLY A 200 3.44 -2.44 11.06
CA GLY A 200 3.79 -2.29 12.47
C GLY A 200 3.67 -3.59 13.28
N ALA A 201 3.50 -4.72 12.62
CA ALA A 201 3.34 -6.01 13.26
C ALA A 201 3.84 -7.14 12.34
N LEU A 202 4.35 -8.21 12.95
CA LEU A 202 4.66 -9.47 12.27
C LEU A 202 3.45 -10.40 12.45
N ARG A 203 2.69 -10.62 11.37
CA ARG A 203 1.49 -11.47 11.37
C ARG A 203 1.53 -12.42 10.19
N CYS A 204 1.99 -13.64 10.41
CA CYS A 204 2.15 -14.61 9.32
C CYS A 204 2.00 -16.04 9.81
N ARG A 205 1.92 -16.98 8.87
CA ARG A 205 2.10 -18.39 9.13
C ARG A 205 3.58 -18.74 9.07
N PHE A 206 4.01 -19.53 10.05
CA PHE A 206 5.35 -20.12 10.11
C PHE A 206 5.21 -21.62 10.38
N GLY A 207 5.36 -22.44 9.36
CA GLY A 207 4.96 -23.85 9.42
C GLY A 207 3.48 -24.00 9.75
N THR A 208 3.16 -24.73 10.82
CA THR A 208 1.80 -24.89 11.33
C THR A 208 1.36 -23.76 12.26
N TYR A 209 2.30 -22.93 12.72
CA TYR A 209 2.04 -21.87 13.70
C TYR A 209 1.55 -20.57 13.04
N SER A 210 0.62 -19.90 13.71
CA SER A 210 0.31 -18.49 13.46
C SER A 210 1.18 -17.63 14.37
N VAL A 211 1.97 -16.76 13.80
CA VAL A 211 2.81 -15.78 14.51
C VAL A 211 2.10 -14.44 14.53
N ASN A 212 1.99 -13.83 15.71
CA ASN A 212 1.47 -12.48 15.87
C ASN A 212 2.34 -11.75 16.90
N ALA A 213 3.04 -10.69 16.47
CA ALA A 213 3.85 -9.85 17.32
C ALA A 213 3.77 -8.39 16.87
N LYS A 214 3.76 -7.45 17.80
CA LYS A 214 4.02 -6.04 17.49
C LYS A 214 5.50 -5.88 17.18
N THR A 215 5.82 -5.14 16.13
CA THR A 215 7.22 -4.91 15.73
C THR A 215 7.67 -3.49 16.03
N ASN A 216 8.93 -3.35 16.42
CA ASN A 216 9.61 -2.07 16.47
C ASN A 216 11.04 -2.27 15.97
N LEU A 217 11.48 -1.38 15.08
CA LEU A 217 12.83 -1.39 14.52
C LEU A 217 13.66 -0.26 15.14
N VAL A 218 14.84 -0.60 15.62
CA VAL A 218 15.82 0.38 16.12
C VAL A 218 17.16 0.05 15.46
N CYS A 219 17.78 1.03 14.82
CA CYS A 219 19.09 0.87 14.21
C CYS A 219 20.11 1.78 14.89
N ASP A 220 21.25 1.22 15.34
CA ASP A 220 22.38 1.97 15.89
C ASP A 220 23.48 2.26 14.84
N GLY A 221 23.21 1.94 13.58
CA GLY A 221 24.10 2.15 12.45
C GLY A 221 24.82 0.86 11.99
N GLU A 222 25.18 -0.03 12.88
CA GLU A 222 25.79 -1.33 12.58
C GLU A 222 24.85 -2.50 12.85
N THR A 223 23.93 -2.33 13.78
CA THR A 223 22.99 -3.36 14.21
C THR A 223 21.56 -2.86 14.05
N LEU A 224 20.69 -3.69 13.49
CA LEU A 224 19.26 -3.51 13.41
C LEU A 224 18.61 -4.42 14.44
N TYR A 225 17.97 -3.81 15.43
CA TYR A 225 17.21 -4.52 16.45
C TYR A 225 15.75 -4.62 16.01
N LEU A 226 15.26 -5.83 15.80
CA LEU A 226 13.86 -6.13 15.59
C LEU A 226 13.26 -6.61 16.92
N TYR A 227 12.50 -5.73 17.57
CA TYR A 227 11.76 -6.07 18.77
C TYR A 227 10.44 -6.72 18.42
N LEU A 228 10.19 -7.93 18.92
CA LEU A 228 8.93 -8.66 18.81
C LEU A 228 8.20 -8.58 20.17
N ARG A 229 7.33 -7.59 20.32
CA ARG A 229 6.56 -7.39 21.55
C ARG A 229 5.23 -8.13 21.51
N ASP A 230 4.78 -8.62 22.66
CA ASP A 230 3.52 -9.33 22.83
C ASP A 230 3.41 -10.52 21.85
N MET A 231 4.53 -11.24 21.61
CA MET A 231 4.60 -12.33 20.67
C MET A 231 3.69 -13.48 21.10
N GLN A 232 2.82 -13.88 20.21
CA GLN A 232 1.92 -15.01 20.37
C GLN A 232 2.19 -16.01 19.25
N LEU A 233 2.42 -17.25 19.63
CA LEU A 233 2.55 -18.39 18.74
C LEU A 233 1.35 -19.30 19.00
N GLN A 234 0.46 -19.45 18.02
CA GLN A 234 -0.73 -20.28 18.13
C GLN A 234 -0.62 -21.44 17.15
N GLU A 235 -0.77 -22.65 17.65
CA GLU A 235 -0.94 -23.85 16.85
C GLU A 235 -2.44 -24.08 16.59
N PRO A 236 -2.85 -24.63 15.41
CA PRO A 236 -4.26 -24.94 15.13
C PRO A 236 -4.88 -25.98 16.07
N SER A 237 -4.07 -26.81 16.70
CA SER A 237 -4.46 -27.74 17.78
C SER A 237 -3.95 -27.18 19.10
N ASP A 238 -4.73 -27.20 20.18
CA ASP A 238 -4.41 -26.72 21.54
C ASP A 238 -3.17 -27.37 22.18
N THR A 239 -2.21 -27.77 21.38
CA THR A 239 -0.94 -28.38 21.79
C THR A 239 -0.02 -27.30 22.32
N PRO A 240 0.63 -27.46 23.47
CA PRO A 240 1.54 -26.46 24.01
C PRO A 240 2.71 -26.21 23.04
N VAL A 241 2.97 -24.93 22.74
CA VAL A 241 4.06 -24.51 21.86
C VAL A 241 5.41 -25.02 22.41
N ARG A 242 6.16 -25.72 21.58
CA ARG A 242 7.50 -26.19 21.96
C ARG A 242 8.47 -25.02 22.02
N GLN A 243 9.36 -25.02 23.00
CA GLN A 243 10.37 -23.95 23.17
C GLN A 243 11.32 -23.80 21.99
N ASP A 244 11.50 -24.83 21.17
CA ASP A 244 12.34 -24.81 19.97
C ASP A 244 11.74 -23.99 18.81
N VAL A 245 10.42 -23.70 18.82
CA VAL A 245 9.78 -22.93 17.74
C VAL A 245 10.24 -21.48 17.71
N SER A 246 10.46 -20.85 18.87
CA SER A 246 10.96 -19.47 18.92
C SER A 246 12.35 -19.34 18.30
N ALA A 247 13.29 -20.23 18.67
CA ALA A 247 14.63 -20.24 18.10
C ALA A 247 14.63 -20.54 16.59
N THR A 248 13.72 -21.43 16.15
CA THR A 248 13.56 -21.73 14.72
C THR A 248 13.00 -20.53 13.96
N LEU A 249 12.04 -19.81 14.52
CA LEU A 249 11.49 -18.56 13.97
C LEU A 249 12.57 -17.48 13.84
N GLU A 250 13.38 -17.28 14.89
CA GLU A 250 14.49 -16.32 14.87
C GLU A 250 15.50 -16.66 13.75
N THR A 251 15.86 -17.92 13.62
CA THR A 251 16.75 -18.39 12.54
C THR A 251 16.14 -18.12 11.16
N ALA A 252 14.84 -18.39 10.98
CA ALA A 252 14.13 -18.15 9.73
C ALA A 252 14.02 -16.65 9.41
N LEU A 253 13.79 -15.80 10.42
CA LEU A 253 13.79 -14.34 10.25
C LEU A 253 15.16 -13.81 9.84
N CYS A 254 16.24 -14.31 10.43
CA CYS A 254 17.60 -13.94 10.03
C CYS A 254 17.93 -14.38 8.59
N ALA A 255 17.48 -15.57 8.18
CA ALA A 255 17.66 -16.05 6.81
C ALA A 255 16.84 -15.20 5.80
N ALA A 256 15.57 -14.91 6.13
CA ALA A 256 14.73 -14.03 5.33
C ALA A 256 15.34 -12.63 5.19
N TYR A 257 15.85 -12.06 6.28
CA TYR A 257 16.54 -10.76 6.28
C TYR A 257 17.76 -10.77 5.35
N GLY A 258 18.58 -11.80 5.42
CA GLY A 258 19.76 -11.96 4.54
C GLY A 258 19.36 -11.98 3.06
N ALA A 259 18.30 -12.70 2.71
CA ALA A 259 17.77 -12.75 1.34
C ALA A 259 17.28 -11.37 0.88
N LEU A 260 16.46 -10.68 1.70
CA LEU A 260 15.94 -9.34 1.39
C LEU A 260 17.06 -8.32 1.19
N CYS A 261 18.10 -8.36 2.03
CA CYS A 261 19.28 -7.50 1.89
C CYS A 261 20.09 -7.80 0.63
N SER A 262 20.21 -9.09 0.26
CA SER A 262 20.88 -9.50 -0.97
C SER A 262 20.15 -8.97 -2.20
N ASP A 263 18.81 -9.10 -2.24
CA ASP A 263 17.98 -8.60 -3.34
C ASP A 263 18.06 -7.07 -3.46
N ALA A 264 18.01 -6.35 -2.33
CA ALA A 264 18.17 -4.91 -2.28
C ALA A 264 19.55 -4.45 -2.78
N ALA A 265 20.61 -5.16 -2.36
CA ALA A 265 21.98 -4.88 -2.81
C ALA A 265 22.16 -5.17 -4.31
N ALA A 266 21.58 -6.26 -4.82
CA ALA A 266 21.60 -6.59 -6.25
C ALA A 266 20.87 -5.53 -7.08
N ALA A 267 19.78 -4.98 -6.54
CA ALA A 267 19.03 -3.87 -7.15
C ALA A 267 19.74 -2.51 -7.05
N GLY A 268 20.82 -2.40 -6.28
CA GLY A 268 21.55 -1.15 -6.08
C GLY A 268 20.77 -0.08 -5.30
N ALA A 269 19.72 -0.48 -4.56
CA ALA A 269 18.79 0.41 -3.90
C ALA A 269 18.84 0.28 -2.38
N ASP A 270 18.82 1.41 -1.66
CA ASP A 270 18.66 1.44 -0.20
C ASP A 270 17.16 1.39 0.18
N LEU A 271 16.52 0.27 -0.13
CA LEU A 271 15.08 0.08 0.01
C LEU A 271 14.58 0.13 1.46
N TYR A 272 15.46 -0.14 2.40
CA TYR A 272 15.14 -0.20 3.82
C TYR A 272 15.75 0.97 4.60
N HIS A 273 16.22 1.99 3.88
CA HIS A 273 16.79 3.22 4.43
C HIS A 273 17.97 3.00 5.38
N PHE A 274 18.75 1.93 5.18
CA PHE A 274 19.90 1.62 6.04
C PHE A 274 20.99 2.69 5.97
N ALA A 275 21.20 3.31 4.81
CA ALA A 275 22.12 4.44 4.68
C ALA A 275 21.66 5.62 5.54
N PHE A 276 20.37 5.96 5.51
CA PHE A 276 19.77 7.01 6.33
C PHE A 276 19.92 6.72 7.83
N TRP A 277 19.58 5.51 8.27
CA TRP A 277 19.70 5.11 9.67
C TRP A 277 21.15 5.18 10.17
N ARG A 278 22.10 4.70 9.35
CA ARG A 278 23.54 4.77 9.66
C ARG A 278 24.03 6.21 9.75
N GLN A 279 23.57 7.08 8.85
CA GLN A 279 23.91 8.50 8.86
C GLN A 279 23.38 9.18 10.15
N CYS A 280 22.14 8.87 10.56
CA CYS A 280 21.56 9.38 11.78
C CYS A 280 22.33 8.91 13.03
N ALA A 281 22.74 7.64 13.07
CA ALA A 281 23.47 7.08 14.21
C ALA A 281 24.89 7.63 14.32
N ASN A 282 25.63 7.70 13.22
CA ASN A 282 27.07 8.04 13.23
C ASN A 282 27.35 9.53 13.00
N LYS A 283 26.33 10.35 12.68
CA LYS A 283 26.47 11.78 12.31
C LYS A 283 27.47 12.04 11.19
N THR A 284 27.77 11.01 10.39
CA THR A 284 28.70 11.05 9.27
C THR A 284 27.94 11.00 7.94
N ARG A 285 28.49 11.63 6.90
CA ARG A 285 27.92 11.59 5.56
C ARG A 285 27.97 10.14 5.04
N ALA A 286 26.90 9.66 4.44
CA ALA A 286 26.80 8.31 3.91
C ALA A 286 28.00 7.98 3.00
N ALA A 287 28.67 6.87 3.30
CA ALA A 287 29.65 6.28 2.40
C ALA A 287 28.93 5.53 1.28
N ASP A 288 29.57 5.43 0.12
CA ASP A 288 29.07 4.68 -1.03
C ASP A 288 28.74 3.24 -0.65
N LYS A 289 27.51 2.81 -0.94
CA LYS A 289 26.94 1.46 -0.74
C LYS A 289 27.02 0.95 0.71
N PRO A 290 26.07 1.31 1.54
CA PRO A 290 26.01 0.81 2.91
C PRO A 290 25.80 -0.70 2.91
N GLN A 291 26.66 -1.43 3.62
CA GLN A 291 26.37 -2.83 3.94
C GLN A 291 25.15 -2.90 4.86
N PRO A 292 24.26 -3.89 4.71
CA PRO A 292 23.14 -4.06 5.59
C PRO A 292 23.62 -4.24 7.05
N PRO A 293 22.94 -3.64 8.04
CA PRO A 293 23.28 -3.83 9.44
C PRO A 293 23.03 -5.27 9.86
N ARG A 294 23.73 -5.73 10.91
CA ARG A 294 23.47 -7.06 11.48
C ARG A 294 22.10 -7.07 12.15
N LEU A 295 21.24 -8.03 11.80
CA LEU A 295 19.94 -8.19 12.47
C LEU A 295 20.12 -8.88 13.84
N ILE A 296 19.52 -8.32 14.86
CA ILE A 296 19.32 -8.93 16.18
C ILE A 296 17.82 -8.91 16.47
N ILE A 297 17.26 -10.07 16.81
CA ILE A 297 15.87 -10.23 17.18
C ILE A 297 15.79 -10.22 18.71
N VAL A 298 14.88 -9.40 19.23
CA VAL A 298 14.62 -9.27 20.68
C VAL A 298 13.15 -9.64 20.90
N SER A 299 12.91 -10.83 21.43
CA SER A 299 11.58 -11.38 21.69
C SER A 299 11.23 -11.33 23.19
#